data_48516e0b45e916fa00cdbe69e88e8aef
#
_entry.id   48516e0b45e916fa00cdbe69e88e8aef
#
_cell.length_a   1.000
_cell.length_b   1.000
_cell.length_c   1.000
_cell.angle_alpha   90.00
_cell.angle_beta   90.00
_cell.angle_gamma   90.00
#
_symmetry.space_group_name_H-M   'P 1'
#
loop_
_entity.id
_entity.type
_entity.pdbx_description
1 polymer ?
#
loop_
_entity_poly.entity_id
_entity_poly.type
_entity_poly.pdbx_seq_one_letter_code
_entity_poly.pdbx_strand_id
1 'polypeptide(L)'
;MKLFQSIFIIFFFYSANANEIRSIVQVDSYSITNIDLIREITINEILKKRKLSDIEKKGLLKGLVEQKIKEIETGKNNILIDKAIVNKRVVQILSNYNLDENNHKQIKEFMFNKIEINMKWNKLITILFSKKLEINMNEIEEKIKSKNIDINKKEEMIQIEKTKKINIISSTFFNEIKRKYLIKNFR
;
A
#
# COMPACT_ATOMS: atom_id res chain seq x y z
N MET A 1 47.60 0.45 58.25
CA MET A 1 47.70 0.62 56.79
C MET A 1 46.45 -0.02 56.17
N LYS A 2 45.52 0.81 55.73
CA LYS A 2 44.29 0.34 55.05
C LYS A 2 44.45 0.62 53.55
N LEU A 3 44.56 -0.46 52.77
CA LEU A 3 44.60 -0.41 51.32
C LEU A 3 43.17 -0.07 50.79
N PHE A 4 43.04 1.09 50.18
CA PHE A 4 41.85 1.50 49.45
C PHE A 4 41.93 0.85 48.06
N GLN A 5 41.14 -0.17 47.81
CA GLN A 5 40.95 -0.75 46.50
C GLN A 5 39.92 0.08 45.72
N SER A 6 40.40 0.97 44.84
CA SER A 6 39.55 1.70 43.91
C SER A 6 39.08 0.75 42.81
N ILE A 7 37.79 0.39 42.87
CA ILE A 7 37.13 -0.34 41.76
C ILE A 7 36.82 0.69 40.68
N PHE A 8 37.57 0.64 39.59
CA PHE A 8 37.32 1.42 38.38
C PHE A 8 36.23 0.73 37.59
N ILE A 9 34.95 1.20 37.72
CA ILE A 9 33.83 0.71 36.90
C ILE A 9 33.96 1.36 35.55
N ILE A 10 34.46 0.61 34.56
CA ILE A 10 34.49 1.01 33.17
C ILE A 10 33.06 0.82 32.65
N PHE A 11 32.30 1.89 32.59
CA PHE A 11 31.04 1.94 31.83
C PHE A 11 31.37 1.84 30.33
N PHE A 12 31.28 0.66 29.77
CA PHE A 12 31.20 0.48 28.33
C PHE A 12 29.88 1.08 27.85
N PHE A 13 29.91 2.32 27.37
CA PHE A 13 28.85 2.89 26.55
C PHE A 13 28.84 2.12 25.24
N TYR A 14 28.05 1.05 25.17
CA TYR A 14 27.62 0.50 23.90
C TYR A 14 26.80 1.59 23.21
N SER A 15 27.43 2.32 22.31
CA SER A 15 26.70 3.14 21.35
C SER A 15 25.90 2.19 20.47
N ALA A 16 24.67 1.87 20.91
CA ALA A 16 23.70 1.27 20.05
C ALA A 16 23.50 2.24 18.88
N ASN A 17 23.98 1.88 17.70
CA ASN A 17 23.59 2.54 16.45
C ASN A 17 22.10 2.26 16.23
N ALA A 18 21.25 2.87 17.07
CA ALA A 18 19.84 2.96 16.80
C ALA A 18 19.71 3.79 15.51
N ASN A 19 19.29 3.18 14.43
CA ASN A 19 18.96 3.91 13.22
C ASN A 19 17.97 5.00 13.61
N GLU A 20 18.43 6.25 13.65
CA GLU A 20 17.62 7.40 14.05
C GLU A 20 16.36 7.43 13.16
N ILE A 21 15.19 7.41 13.79
CA ILE A 21 13.92 7.52 13.07
C ILE A 21 13.78 8.97 12.65
N ARG A 22 13.80 9.21 11.34
CA ARG A 22 13.65 10.54 10.76
C ARG A 22 12.53 10.59 9.73
N SER A 23 11.83 11.69 9.67
CA SER A 23 10.88 11.97 8.59
C SER A 23 11.65 12.20 7.29
N ILE A 24 11.27 11.50 6.22
CA ILE A 24 11.82 11.69 4.87
C ILE A 24 10.84 12.40 3.94
N VAL A 25 9.53 12.22 4.17
CA VAL A 25 8.47 12.96 3.50
C VAL A 25 7.38 13.27 4.51
N GLN A 26 6.75 14.42 4.37
CA GLN A 26 5.57 14.81 5.13
C GLN A 26 4.42 15.09 4.15
N VAL A 27 3.24 14.54 4.46
CA VAL A 27 1.98 14.79 3.75
C VAL A 27 1.05 15.50 4.73
N ASP A 28 0.86 16.79 4.59
CA ASP A 28 0.25 17.69 5.59
C ASP A 28 0.92 17.52 6.97
N SER A 29 0.19 16.97 7.97
CA SER A 29 0.72 16.68 9.31
C SER A 29 1.27 15.25 9.48
N TYR A 30 1.19 14.40 8.45
CA TYR A 30 1.57 12.98 8.55
C TYR A 30 2.97 12.75 8.00
N SER A 31 3.84 12.16 8.82
CA SER A 31 5.21 11.83 8.42
C SER A 31 5.29 10.43 7.80
N ILE A 32 6.10 10.32 6.76
CA ILE A 32 6.63 9.06 6.22
C ILE A 32 8.10 9.03 6.62
N THR A 33 8.51 7.97 7.33
CA THR A 33 9.83 7.85 7.91
C THR A 33 10.78 7.02 7.04
N ASN A 34 12.09 7.12 7.33
CA ASN A 34 13.08 6.22 6.77
C ASN A 34 12.78 4.74 7.08
N ILE A 35 12.21 4.44 8.26
CA ILE A 35 11.84 3.07 8.64
C ILE A 35 10.70 2.55 7.75
N ASP A 36 9.71 3.38 7.42
CA ASP A 36 8.63 2.99 6.51
C ASP A 36 9.20 2.61 5.13
N LEU A 37 10.13 3.41 4.62
CA LEU A 37 10.77 3.12 3.33
C LEU A 37 11.66 1.89 3.38
N ILE A 38 12.45 1.70 4.45
CA ILE A 38 13.29 0.51 4.63
C ILE A 38 12.42 -0.74 4.66
N ARG A 39 11.31 -0.73 5.42
CA ARG A 39 10.35 -1.85 5.47
C ARG A 39 9.80 -2.16 4.08
N GLU A 40 9.37 -1.14 3.34
CA GLU A 40 8.85 -1.28 1.98
C GLU A 40 9.89 -1.91 1.05
N ILE A 41 11.15 -1.45 1.11
CA ILE A 41 12.26 -2.00 0.32
C ILE A 41 12.50 -3.45 0.68
N THR A 42 12.69 -3.76 1.98
CA THR A 42 12.99 -5.10 2.46
C THR A 42 11.94 -6.12 2.01
N ILE A 43 10.66 -5.79 2.19
CA ILE A 43 9.58 -6.70 1.81
C ILE A 43 9.54 -6.91 0.30
N ASN A 44 9.72 -5.85 -0.49
CA ASN A 44 9.76 -5.99 -1.95
C ASN A 44 10.98 -6.80 -2.43
N GLU A 45 12.14 -6.67 -1.77
CA GLU A 45 13.33 -7.48 -2.08
C GLU A 45 13.10 -8.97 -1.77
N ILE A 46 12.45 -9.28 -0.64
CA ILE A 46 12.06 -10.66 -0.29
C ILE A 46 11.10 -11.23 -1.35
N LEU A 47 10.04 -10.51 -1.68
CA LEU A 47 9.04 -10.98 -2.64
C LEU A 47 9.60 -11.15 -4.04
N LYS A 48 10.50 -10.26 -4.48
CA LYS A 48 11.15 -10.32 -5.80
C LYS A 48 12.39 -11.21 -5.84
N LYS A 49 12.86 -11.69 -4.68
CA LYS A 49 14.09 -12.49 -4.52
C LYS A 49 15.34 -11.82 -5.13
N ARG A 50 15.40 -10.49 -5.11
CA ARG A 50 16.53 -9.70 -5.59
C ARG A 50 16.58 -8.31 -4.95
N LYS A 51 17.75 -7.69 -5.01
CA LYS A 51 17.90 -6.28 -4.62
C LYS A 51 17.17 -5.34 -5.58
N LEU A 52 16.63 -4.25 -5.03
CA LEU A 52 15.95 -3.23 -5.81
C LEU A 52 16.94 -2.19 -6.32
N SER A 53 16.73 -1.73 -7.56
CA SER A 53 17.42 -0.58 -8.12
C SER A 53 16.98 0.73 -7.43
N ASP A 54 17.77 1.79 -7.57
CA ASP A 54 17.43 3.11 -7.01
C ASP A 54 16.17 3.71 -7.63
N ILE A 55 15.89 3.40 -8.90
CA ILE A 55 14.64 3.79 -9.56
C ILE A 55 13.44 3.11 -8.90
N GLU A 56 13.55 1.82 -8.61
CA GLU A 56 12.50 1.07 -7.90
C GLU A 56 12.29 1.62 -6.49
N LYS A 57 13.36 1.91 -5.74
CA LYS A 57 13.27 2.50 -4.40
C LYS A 57 12.59 3.87 -4.41
N LYS A 58 12.91 4.73 -5.40
CA LYS A 58 12.19 6.00 -5.61
C LYS A 58 10.71 5.77 -5.92
N GLY A 59 10.39 4.75 -6.71
CA GLY A 59 9.01 4.33 -6.99
C GLY A 59 8.26 3.92 -5.72
N LEU A 60 8.91 3.18 -4.81
CA LEU A 60 8.34 2.79 -3.52
C LEU A 60 8.03 3.99 -2.63
N LEU A 61 8.94 4.97 -2.55
CA LEU A 61 8.70 6.20 -1.79
C LEU A 61 7.47 6.96 -2.33
N LYS A 62 7.35 7.08 -3.66
CA LYS A 62 6.16 7.65 -4.29
C LYS A 62 4.90 6.86 -3.93
N GLY A 63 4.98 5.53 -3.94
CA GLY A 63 3.89 4.65 -3.54
C GLY A 63 3.45 4.85 -2.09
N LEU A 64 4.39 5.06 -1.15
CA LEU A 64 4.10 5.38 0.25
C LEU A 64 3.34 6.71 0.40
N VAL A 65 3.75 7.74 -0.36
CA VAL A 65 3.02 9.03 -0.38
C VAL A 65 1.59 8.85 -0.88
N GLU A 66 1.41 8.10 -1.98
CA GLU A 66 0.10 7.81 -2.54
C GLU A 66 -0.79 7.03 -1.56
N GLN A 67 -0.21 6.04 -0.90
CA GLN A 67 -0.89 5.24 0.12
C GLN A 67 -1.32 6.11 1.30
N LYS A 68 -0.45 7.01 1.78
CA LYS A 68 -0.77 7.93 2.87
C LYS A 68 -1.93 8.86 2.53
N ILE A 69 -1.97 9.43 1.33
CA ILE A 69 -3.10 10.26 0.88
C ILE A 69 -4.40 9.46 0.85
N LYS A 70 -4.38 8.24 0.31
CA LYS A 70 -5.56 7.35 0.31
C LYS A 70 -6.05 7.01 1.72
N GLU A 71 -5.12 6.75 2.64
CA GLU A 71 -5.42 6.48 4.05
C GLU A 71 -6.12 7.68 4.69
N ILE A 72 -5.59 8.89 4.50
CA ILE A 72 -6.17 10.13 5.03
C ILE A 72 -7.58 10.35 4.45
N GLU A 73 -7.75 10.25 3.14
CA GLU A 73 -9.06 10.47 2.50
C GLU A 73 -10.11 9.43 2.91
N THR A 74 -9.73 8.17 2.99
CA THR A 74 -10.64 7.11 3.44
C THR A 74 -11.00 7.25 4.92
N GLY A 75 -10.07 7.76 5.74
CA GLY A 75 -10.31 8.12 7.14
C GLY A 75 -11.28 9.27 7.28
N LYS A 76 -11.09 10.38 6.55
CA LYS A 76 -12.00 11.55 6.53
C LYS A 76 -13.44 11.17 6.16
N ASN A 77 -13.60 10.17 5.30
CA ASN A 77 -14.91 9.71 4.84
C ASN A 77 -15.45 8.51 5.64
N ASN A 78 -14.81 8.12 6.75
CA ASN A 78 -15.21 7.01 7.62
C ASN A 78 -15.47 5.69 6.86
N ILE A 79 -14.63 5.37 5.87
CA ILE A 79 -14.78 4.16 5.06
C ILE A 79 -14.34 2.94 5.85
N LEU A 80 -15.28 2.04 6.11
CA LEU A 80 -15.04 0.77 6.80
C LEU A 80 -15.03 -0.40 5.81
N ILE A 81 -14.16 -1.38 6.08
CA ILE A 81 -14.07 -2.65 5.35
C ILE A 81 -14.04 -3.79 6.37
N ASP A 82 -14.67 -4.89 6.02
CA ASP A 82 -14.60 -6.12 6.81
C ASP A 82 -13.17 -6.70 6.76
N LYS A 83 -12.55 -6.81 7.93
CA LYS A 83 -11.20 -7.34 8.10
C LYS A 83 -11.09 -8.81 7.66
N ALA A 84 -12.17 -9.58 7.72
CA ALA A 84 -12.18 -10.97 7.25
C ALA A 84 -11.96 -11.02 5.72
N ILE A 85 -12.58 -10.10 4.97
CA ILE A 85 -12.40 -10.00 3.51
C ILE A 85 -10.96 -9.59 3.19
N VAL A 86 -10.38 -8.64 3.95
CA VAL A 86 -8.98 -8.24 3.80
C VAL A 86 -8.05 -9.43 4.03
N ASN A 87 -8.25 -10.16 5.15
CA ASN A 87 -7.46 -11.35 5.47
C ASN A 87 -7.53 -12.42 4.36
N LYS A 88 -8.73 -12.71 3.87
CA LYS A 88 -8.91 -13.67 2.75
C LYS A 88 -8.09 -13.25 1.54
N ARG A 89 -8.11 -11.97 1.20
CA ARG A 89 -7.35 -11.43 0.06
C ARG A 89 -5.83 -11.50 0.28
N VAL A 90 -5.36 -11.21 1.50
CA VAL A 90 -3.94 -11.35 1.88
C VAL A 90 -3.48 -12.79 1.71
N VAL A 91 -4.22 -13.75 2.29
CA VAL A 91 -3.89 -15.18 2.19
C VAL A 91 -3.84 -15.63 0.72
N GLN A 92 -4.82 -15.23 -0.08
CA GLN A 92 -4.85 -15.53 -1.52
C GLN A 92 -3.65 -14.99 -2.28
N ILE A 93 -3.16 -13.79 -1.92
CA ILE A 93 -1.96 -13.22 -2.56
C ILE A 93 -0.71 -13.96 -2.07
N LEU A 94 -0.59 -14.19 -0.77
CA LEU A 94 0.60 -14.81 -0.18
C LEU A 94 0.77 -16.28 -0.59
N SER A 95 -0.31 -16.99 -0.93
CA SER A 95 -0.24 -18.38 -1.43
C SER A 95 0.57 -18.51 -2.74
N ASN A 96 0.79 -17.41 -3.46
CA ASN A 96 1.62 -17.39 -4.67
C ASN A 96 3.12 -17.25 -4.37
N TYR A 97 3.50 -17.06 -3.09
CA TYR A 97 4.89 -16.88 -2.68
C TYR A 97 5.33 -18.02 -1.77
N ASN A 98 6.49 -18.57 -2.06
CA ASN A 98 7.14 -19.55 -1.18
C ASN A 98 7.96 -18.78 -0.13
N LEU A 99 7.34 -18.50 1.03
CA LEU A 99 7.92 -17.73 2.13
C LEU A 99 8.20 -18.66 3.31
N ASP A 100 9.32 -18.46 3.99
CA ASP A 100 9.54 -19.06 5.29
C ASP A 100 8.62 -18.46 6.37
N GLU A 101 8.51 -19.12 7.52
CA GLU A 101 7.56 -18.76 8.58
C GLU A 101 7.78 -17.33 9.12
N ASN A 102 9.03 -16.91 9.29
CA ASN A 102 9.38 -15.58 9.82
C ASN A 102 8.99 -14.48 8.84
N ASN A 103 9.36 -14.64 7.58
CA ASN A 103 9.00 -13.70 6.51
C ASN A 103 7.48 -13.67 6.28
N HIS A 104 6.80 -14.83 6.37
CA HIS A 104 5.36 -14.92 6.17
C HIS A 104 4.58 -14.03 7.14
N LYS A 105 4.89 -14.06 8.44
CA LYS A 105 4.20 -13.24 9.46
C LYS A 105 4.38 -11.75 9.20
N GLN A 106 5.62 -11.31 8.98
CA GLN A 106 5.95 -9.89 8.74
C GLN A 106 5.29 -9.36 7.46
N ILE A 107 5.37 -10.14 6.37
CA ILE A 107 4.80 -9.76 5.09
C ILE A 107 3.28 -9.76 5.14
N LYS A 108 2.66 -10.69 5.86
CA LYS A 108 1.21 -10.76 6.05
C LYS A 108 0.65 -9.48 6.67
N GLU A 109 1.26 -9.01 7.77
CA GLU A 109 0.85 -7.77 8.43
C GLU A 109 1.00 -6.55 7.52
N PHE A 110 2.14 -6.45 6.85
CA PHE A 110 2.40 -5.39 5.89
C PHE A 110 1.40 -5.38 4.72
N MET A 111 1.14 -6.53 4.12
CA MET A 111 0.18 -6.68 3.02
C MET A 111 -1.25 -6.39 3.47
N PHE A 112 -1.60 -6.77 4.72
CA PHE A 112 -2.90 -6.48 5.27
C PHE A 112 -3.19 -4.97 5.24
N ASN A 113 -2.29 -4.16 5.78
CA ASN A 113 -2.45 -2.70 5.81
C ASN A 113 -2.57 -2.10 4.40
N LYS A 114 -1.74 -2.54 3.46
CA LYS A 114 -1.80 -2.07 2.06
C LYS A 114 -3.11 -2.44 1.37
N ILE A 115 -3.55 -3.67 1.53
CA ILE A 115 -4.78 -4.16 0.93
C ILE A 115 -5.99 -3.48 1.55
N GLU A 116 -6.01 -3.31 2.88
CA GLU A 116 -7.09 -2.60 3.57
C GLU A 116 -7.27 -1.18 3.03
N ILE A 117 -6.18 -0.40 2.94
CA ILE A 117 -6.22 0.96 2.41
C ILE A 117 -6.72 0.98 0.96
N ASN A 118 -6.24 0.08 0.10
CA ASN A 118 -6.68 0.01 -1.28
C ASN A 118 -8.16 -0.41 -1.40
N MET A 119 -8.64 -1.32 -0.58
CA MET A 119 -10.05 -1.71 -0.57
C MET A 119 -10.94 -0.59 -0.06
N LYS A 120 -10.53 0.13 1.00
CA LYS A 120 -11.22 1.33 1.48
C LYS A 120 -11.28 2.39 0.38
N TRP A 121 -10.17 2.62 -0.31
CA TRP A 121 -10.11 3.57 -1.42
C TRP A 121 -11.06 3.20 -2.55
N ASN A 122 -11.07 1.94 -3.00
CA ASN A 122 -11.98 1.48 -4.04
C ASN A 122 -13.44 1.62 -3.61
N LYS A 123 -13.77 1.35 -2.34
CA LYS A 123 -15.11 1.57 -1.79
C LYS A 123 -15.48 3.05 -1.80
N LEU A 124 -14.56 3.95 -1.42
CA LEU A 124 -14.76 5.39 -1.50
C LEU A 124 -15.09 5.84 -2.94
N ILE A 125 -14.30 5.39 -3.92
CA ILE A 125 -14.54 5.67 -5.33
C ILE A 125 -15.92 5.18 -5.77
N THR A 126 -16.29 3.97 -5.37
CA THR A 126 -17.60 3.39 -5.71
C THR A 126 -18.75 4.20 -5.13
N ILE A 127 -18.61 4.70 -3.91
CA ILE A 127 -19.63 5.55 -3.26
C ILE A 127 -19.74 6.91 -3.97
N LEU A 128 -18.61 7.59 -4.17
CA LEU A 128 -18.60 8.94 -4.73
C LEU A 128 -19.01 9.00 -6.21
N PHE A 129 -18.74 7.95 -6.96
CA PHE A 129 -18.91 7.93 -8.41
C PHE A 129 -19.86 6.83 -8.91
N SER A 130 -20.79 6.37 -8.07
CA SER A 130 -21.71 5.26 -8.37
C SER A 130 -22.36 5.39 -9.75
N LYS A 131 -22.92 6.55 -10.07
CA LYS A 131 -23.56 6.82 -11.37
C LYS A 131 -22.60 6.72 -12.56
N LYS A 132 -21.33 7.15 -12.40
CA LYS A 132 -20.31 7.06 -13.45
C LYS A 132 -19.80 5.65 -13.66
N LEU A 133 -20.01 4.78 -12.68
CA LEU A 133 -19.58 3.37 -12.72
C LEU A 133 -20.64 2.45 -13.34
N GLU A 134 -21.82 2.95 -13.66
CA GLU A 134 -22.83 2.17 -14.36
C GLU A 134 -22.30 1.64 -15.69
N ILE A 135 -22.59 0.36 -15.97
CA ILE A 135 -22.17 -0.31 -17.18
C ILE A 135 -23.29 -0.24 -18.22
N ASN A 136 -22.96 0.20 -19.42
CA ASN A 136 -23.86 0.15 -20.54
C ASN A 136 -23.92 -1.29 -21.08
N MET A 137 -25.02 -1.97 -20.82
CA MET A 137 -25.20 -3.37 -21.20
C MET A 137 -25.20 -3.56 -22.70
N ASN A 138 -25.70 -2.59 -23.48
CA ASN A 138 -25.69 -2.67 -24.94
C ASN A 138 -24.26 -2.68 -25.49
N GLU A 139 -23.36 -1.86 -24.92
CA GLU A 139 -21.92 -1.87 -25.28
C GLU A 139 -21.26 -3.22 -24.98
N ILE A 140 -21.64 -3.88 -23.89
CA ILE A 140 -21.12 -5.21 -23.55
C ILE A 140 -21.59 -6.24 -24.60
N GLU A 141 -22.88 -6.21 -24.97
CA GLU A 141 -23.44 -7.12 -25.95
C GLU A 141 -22.84 -6.92 -27.35
N GLU A 142 -22.63 -5.68 -27.76
CA GLU A 142 -21.93 -5.35 -29.01
C GLU A 142 -20.48 -5.86 -29.01
N LYS A 143 -19.75 -5.70 -27.89
CA LYS A 143 -18.39 -6.22 -27.73
C LYS A 143 -18.35 -7.75 -27.80
N ILE A 144 -19.33 -8.43 -27.20
CA ILE A 144 -19.45 -9.90 -27.27
C ILE A 144 -19.66 -10.35 -28.71
N LYS A 145 -20.60 -9.73 -29.41
CA LYS A 145 -20.91 -10.03 -30.82
C LYS A 145 -19.72 -9.75 -31.74
N SER A 146 -19.15 -8.56 -31.66
CA SER A 146 -18.08 -8.09 -32.55
C SER A 146 -16.78 -8.90 -32.41
N LYS A 147 -16.49 -9.41 -31.21
CA LYS A 147 -15.28 -10.19 -30.90
C LYS A 147 -15.52 -11.69 -30.87
N ASN A 148 -16.72 -12.14 -31.23
CA ASN A 148 -17.12 -13.56 -31.20
C ASN A 148 -16.79 -14.23 -29.85
N ILE A 149 -17.08 -13.53 -28.73
CA ILE A 149 -16.81 -14.03 -27.39
C ILE A 149 -17.99 -14.91 -26.96
N ASP A 150 -17.69 -16.01 -26.25
CA ASP A 150 -18.71 -16.88 -25.67
C ASP A 150 -19.62 -16.06 -24.71
N ILE A 151 -20.93 -16.17 -24.91
CA ILE A 151 -21.95 -15.49 -24.10
C ILE A 151 -21.83 -15.83 -22.60
N ASN A 152 -21.32 -17.02 -22.27
CA ASN A 152 -21.07 -17.44 -20.89
C ASN A 152 -20.02 -16.56 -20.20
N LYS A 153 -19.22 -15.77 -20.93
CA LYS A 153 -18.24 -14.82 -20.42
C LYS A 153 -18.81 -13.41 -20.20
N LYS A 154 -20.11 -13.22 -20.38
CA LYS A 154 -20.75 -11.90 -20.23
C LYS A 154 -20.47 -11.28 -18.86
N GLU A 155 -20.65 -12.06 -17.78
CA GLU A 155 -20.41 -11.59 -16.42
C GLU A 155 -18.92 -11.21 -16.19
N GLU A 156 -18.00 -12.01 -16.71
CA GLU A 156 -16.57 -11.70 -16.64
C GLU A 156 -16.26 -10.38 -17.36
N MET A 157 -16.84 -10.14 -18.53
CA MET A 157 -16.66 -8.88 -19.25
C MET A 157 -17.23 -7.69 -18.48
N ILE A 158 -18.39 -7.83 -17.85
CA ILE A 158 -18.96 -6.79 -17.00
C ILE A 158 -17.98 -6.44 -15.86
N GLN A 159 -17.40 -7.43 -15.18
CA GLN A 159 -16.43 -7.21 -14.10
C GLN A 159 -15.14 -6.54 -14.61
N ILE A 160 -14.67 -6.93 -15.79
CA ILE A 160 -13.51 -6.29 -16.42
C ILE A 160 -13.80 -4.81 -16.70
N GLU A 161 -14.95 -4.49 -17.30
CA GLU A 161 -15.30 -3.09 -17.61
C GLU A 161 -15.55 -2.26 -16.34
N LYS A 162 -16.19 -2.83 -15.31
CA LYS A 162 -16.29 -2.17 -13.99
C LYS A 162 -14.92 -1.85 -13.41
N THR A 163 -14.02 -2.83 -13.45
CA THR A 163 -12.65 -2.65 -12.94
C THR A 163 -11.91 -1.55 -13.70
N LYS A 164 -12.02 -1.53 -15.03
CA LYS A 164 -11.42 -0.45 -15.85
C LYS A 164 -11.99 0.92 -15.49
N LYS A 165 -13.31 1.06 -15.38
CA LYS A 165 -13.96 2.32 -15.00
C LYS A 165 -13.50 2.78 -13.60
N ILE A 166 -13.46 1.87 -12.62
CA ILE A 166 -12.97 2.17 -11.27
C ILE A 166 -11.52 2.68 -11.35
N ASN A 167 -10.64 2.03 -12.10
CA ASN A 167 -9.25 2.41 -12.21
C ASN A 167 -9.07 3.80 -12.84
N ILE A 168 -9.80 4.11 -13.91
CA ILE A 168 -9.76 5.41 -14.59
C ILE A 168 -10.26 6.51 -13.64
N ILE A 169 -11.43 6.33 -13.04
CA ILE A 169 -12.02 7.31 -12.12
C ILE A 169 -11.14 7.49 -10.89
N SER A 170 -10.64 6.39 -10.33
CA SER A 170 -9.72 6.39 -9.19
C SER A 170 -8.45 7.20 -9.48
N SER A 171 -7.84 6.98 -10.64
CA SER A 171 -6.63 7.71 -11.05
C SER A 171 -6.89 9.19 -11.24
N THR A 172 -7.98 9.55 -11.92
CA THR A 172 -8.37 10.95 -12.14
C THR A 172 -8.64 11.66 -10.80
N PHE A 173 -9.48 11.06 -9.96
CA PHE A 173 -9.81 11.62 -8.65
C PHE A 173 -8.57 11.72 -7.75
N PHE A 174 -7.71 10.70 -7.73
CA PHE A 174 -6.47 10.76 -6.97
C PHE A 174 -5.59 11.92 -7.40
N ASN A 175 -5.43 12.16 -8.71
CA ASN A 175 -4.63 13.27 -9.22
C ASN A 175 -5.22 14.65 -8.84
N GLU A 176 -6.54 14.76 -8.77
CA GLU A 176 -7.23 15.98 -8.32
C GLU A 176 -6.98 16.23 -6.82
N ILE A 177 -7.22 15.22 -5.97
CA ILE A 177 -7.08 15.39 -4.51
C ILE A 177 -5.63 15.56 -4.09
N LYS A 178 -4.67 14.88 -4.75
CA LYS A 178 -3.25 15.00 -4.43
C LYS A 178 -2.75 16.44 -4.46
N ARG A 179 -3.32 17.27 -5.35
CA ARG A 179 -2.97 18.71 -5.46
C ARG A 179 -3.39 19.53 -4.23
N LYS A 180 -4.29 19.00 -3.40
CA LYS A 180 -4.77 19.66 -2.19
C LYS A 180 -3.86 19.41 -0.98
N TYR A 181 -2.93 18.46 -1.09
CA TYR A 181 -2.01 18.08 -0.03
C TYR A 181 -0.68 18.81 -0.13
N LEU A 182 -0.19 19.32 0.98
CA LEU A 182 1.15 19.86 1.10
C LEU A 182 2.13 18.71 1.30
N ILE A 183 2.97 18.45 0.30
CA ILE A 183 3.99 17.39 0.34
C ILE A 183 5.36 18.05 0.49
N LYS A 184 6.04 17.79 1.62
CA LYS A 184 7.39 18.26 1.92
C LYS A 184 8.36 17.09 1.91
N ASN A 185 9.46 17.21 1.17
CA ASN A 185 10.55 16.24 1.19
C ASN A 185 11.68 16.76 2.10
N PHE A 186 12.18 15.91 2.99
CA PHE A 186 13.34 16.18 3.82
C PHE A 186 14.55 15.44 3.24
N ARG A 187 15.70 16.10 3.26
CA ARG A 187 16.97 15.54 2.77
C ARG A 187 17.74 14.88 3.90
#